data_3853a68bad33b4214a1dbc8dc67025e8
#
_entry.id   3853a68bad33b4214a1dbc8dc67025e8
#
_cell.length_a   1.000
_cell.length_b   1.000
_cell.length_c   1.000
_cell.angle_alpha   90.00
_cell.angle_beta   90.00
_cell.angle_gamma   90.00
#
_symmetry.space_group_name_H-M   'P 1'
#
loop_
_entity.id
_entity.type
_entity.pdbx_description
1 polymer ?
#
loop_
_entity_poly.entity_id
_entity_poly.type
_entity_poly.pdbx_seq_one_letter_code
_entity_poly.pdbx_strand_id
1 'polypeptide(L)'
;SSEYMPHSFQVSGLSGTVGHKQTGNCFELTKQVADGLVDMQELSKGLFLVQSEMAFKKETELCEEYPEHRVFQLSFCMNGICEWNYRESGSECYQLSPTQCSLQCGTLSQCVSHFSAENPYRTLSISLEQERFAPLMEDLEAMHLVRQDNKICTHVFSTTPEIRLVLQQLLDCP
;
A
#
# COMPACT_ATOMS: atom_id res chain seq x y z
N SER A 1 -6.38 -12.36 -4.36
CA SER A 1 -7.75 -12.46 -3.89
C SER A 1 -8.24 -11.12 -3.36
N SER A 2 -9.57 -10.95 -3.29
CA SER A 2 -10.21 -9.70 -2.85
C SER A 2 -9.91 -9.29 -1.40
N GLU A 3 -9.31 -10.17 -0.61
CA GLU A 3 -8.97 -9.92 0.80
C GLU A 3 -7.87 -8.84 0.97
N TYR A 4 -7.05 -8.62 -0.05
CA TYR A 4 -5.99 -7.61 -0.04
C TYR A 4 -6.42 -6.26 -0.59
N MET A 5 -7.64 -6.17 -1.14
CA MET A 5 -8.21 -4.91 -1.58
C MET A 5 -9.02 -4.30 -0.45
N PRO A 6 -8.96 -2.98 -0.24
CA PRO A 6 -9.81 -2.35 0.77
C PRO A 6 -11.28 -2.58 0.47
N HIS A 7 -12.07 -2.83 1.52
CA HIS A 7 -13.53 -2.95 1.38
C HIS A 7 -14.17 -1.63 0.99
N SER A 8 -13.62 -0.53 1.46
CA SER A 8 -14.09 0.79 1.13
C SER A 8 -12.97 1.81 1.16
N PHE A 9 -13.12 2.79 0.27
CA PHE A 9 -12.33 4.02 0.30
C PHE A 9 -13.28 5.16 0.61
N GLN A 10 -12.92 6.03 1.55
CA GLN A 10 -13.67 7.22 1.88
C GLN A 10 -12.78 8.44 1.79
N VAL A 11 -13.29 9.51 1.22
CA VAL A 11 -12.58 10.79 1.11
C VAL A 11 -13.17 11.79 2.07
N SER A 12 -12.31 12.50 2.79
CA SER A 12 -12.66 13.60 3.68
C SER A 12 -13.52 14.65 2.97
N GLY A 13 -14.68 14.97 3.53
CA GLY A 13 -15.61 15.96 2.98
C GLY A 13 -16.49 15.48 1.83
N LEU A 14 -16.39 14.23 1.43
CA LEU A 14 -17.30 13.58 0.50
C LEU A 14 -17.99 12.42 1.19
N SER A 15 -19.31 12.29 0.98
CA SER A 15 -20.04 11.12 1.44
C SER A 15 -20.02 10.03 0.36
N GLY A 16 -19.62 8.83 0.75
CA GLY A 16 -19.66 7.66 -0.12
C GLY A 16 -18.31 7.04 -0.42
N THR A 17 -18.35 5.97 -1.18
CA THR A 17 -17.18 5.20 -1.61
C THR A 17 -16.47 5.88 -2.75
N VAL A 18 -15.16 5.99 -2.67
CA VAL A 18 -14.32 6.69 -3.67
C VAL A 18 -14.04 5.84 -4.89
N GLY A 19 -14.04 4.53 -4.73
CA GLY A 19 -13.87 3.59 -5.83
C GLY A 19 -15.17 2.82 -6.06
N HIS A 20 -15.51 2.57 -7.30
CA HIS A 20 -16.82 2.01 -7.64
C HIS A 20 -16.77 0.84 -8.60
N LYS A 21 -15.64 0.52 -9.18
CA LYS A 21 -15.57 -0.53 -10.17
C LYS A 21 -14.36 -1.41 -9.96
N GLN A 22 -14.63 -2.66 -9.67
CA GLN A 22 -13.65 -3.71 -9.63
C GLN A 22 -13.91 -4.65 -10.83
N THR A 23 -12.98 -4.68 -11.76
CA THR A 23 -13.00 -5.62 -12.89
C THR A 23 -11.79 -6.52 -12.75
N GLY A 24 -12.01 -7.80 -12.44
CA GLY A 24 -10.93 -8.72 -12.13
C GLY A 24 -10.13 -8.25 -10.90
N ASN A 25 -8.87 -7.93 -11.09
CA ASN A 25 -7.94 -7.50 -10.05
C ASN A 25 -7.64 -5.98 -10.11
N CYS A 26 -8.44 -5.22 -10.81
CA CYS A 26 -8.25 -3.79 -10.99
C CYS A 26 -9.35 -3.01 -10.29
N PHE A 27 -8.95 -1.99 -9.52
CA PHE A 27 -9.83 -1.07 -8.83
C PHE A 27 -9.62 0.34 -9.37
N GLU A 28 -10.67 0.95 -9.91
CA GLU A 28 -10.63 2.33 -10.43
C GLU A 28 -11.14 3.32 -9.40
N LEU A 29 -10.46 4.44 -9.25
CA LEU A 29 -10.92 5.54 -8.42
C LEU A 29 -12.02 6.34 -9.12
N THR A 30 -12.93 6.90 -8.32
CA THR A 30 -13.97 7.78 -8.82
C THR A 30 -13.36 9.04 -9.44
N LYS A 31 -13.67 9.32 -10.70
CA LYS A 31 -13.09 10.44 -11.46
C LYS A 31 -13.33 11.83 -10.87
N GLN A 32 -14.31 11.99 -10.01
CA GLN A 32 -14.53 13.25 -9.28
C GLN A 32 -13.41 13.55 -8.29
N VAL A 33 -12.71 12.55 -7.81
CA VAL A 33 -11.68 12.64 -6.77
C VAL A 33 -10.29 12.54 -7.37
N ALA A 34 -10.08 11.55 -8.23
CA ALA A 34 -8.79 11.24 -8.80
C ALA A 34 -8.93 10.53 -10.14
N ASP A 35 -7.90 10.65 -10.96
CA ASP A 35 -7.66 9.73 -12.05
C ASP A 35 -6.68 8.67 -11.56
N GLY A 36 -6.99 7.41 -11.79
CA GLY A 36 -6.07 6.35 -11.41
C GLY A 36 -6.71 5.02 -11.13
N LEU A 37 -5.84 4.08 -10.87
CA LEU A 37 -6.22 2.69 -10.61
C LEU A 37 -5.26 2.01 -9.65
N VAL A 38 -5.75 0.97 -9.02
CA VAL A 38 -4.97 0.00 -8.26
C VAL A 38 -5.15 -1.35 -8.94
N ASP A 39 -4.07 -1.92 -9.44
CA ASP A 39 -4.04 -3.21 -10.10
C ASP A 39 -3.30 -4.23 -9.23
N MET A 40 -3.90 -5.39 -9.04
CA MET A 40 -3.33 -6.47 -8.24
C MET A 40 -3.22 -7.74 -9.08
N GLN A 41 -2.01 -8.27 -9.19
CA GLN A 41 -1.70 -9.47 -9.92
C GLN A 41 -1.13 -10.55 -9.00
N GLU A 42 -1.75 -11.70 -8.98
CA GLU A 42 -1.20 -12.87 -8.29
C GLU A 42 -0.11 -13.51 -9.16
N LEU A 43 1.13 -13.43 -8.70
CA LEU A 43 2.30 -13.99 -9.41
C LEU A 43 2.46 -15.47 -9.15
N SER A 44 2.17 -15.89 -7.94
CA SER A 44 2.09 -17.29 -7.50
C SER A 44 1.19 -17.33 -6.28
N LYS A 45 0.79 -18.50 -5.82
CA LYS A 45 -0.13 -18.62 -4.69
C LYS A 45 0.37 -17.82 -3.47
N GLY A 46 -0.41 -16.83 -3.07
CA GLY A 46 -0.12 -15.99 -1.91
C GLY A 46 0.95 -14.94 -2.10
N LEU A 47 1.40 -14.71 -3.34
CA LEU A 47 2.35 -13.65 -3.71
C LEU A 47 1.69 -12.72 -4.72
N PHE A 48 1.52 -11.46 -4.33
CA PHE A 48 0.85 -10.45 -5.15
C PHE A 48 1.77 -9.29 -5.51
N LEU A 49 1.65 -8.84 -6.74
CA LEU A 49 2.20 -7.57 -7.20
C LEU A 49 1.05 -6.56 -7.26
N VAL A 50 1.19 -5.45 -6.55
CA VAL A 50 0.19 -4.39 -6.53
C VAL A 50 0.79 -3.12 -7.11
N GLN A 51 0.17 -2.61 -8.16
CA GLN A 51 0.55 -1.34 -8.78
C GLN A 51 -0.55 -0.32 -8.50
N SER A 52 -0.16 0.84 -8.00
CA SER A 52 -1.07 1.95 -7.76
C SER A 52 -0.59 3.18 -8.53
N GLU A 53 -1.50 3.81 -9.26
CA GLU A 53 -1.26 5.06 -9.93
C GLU A 53 -2.45 5.98 -9.69
N MET A 54 -2.23 7.10 -9.01
CA MET A 54 -3.30 7.98 -8.57
C MET A 54 -2.89 9.44 -8.75
N ALA A 55 -3.74 10.21 -9.44
CA ALA A 55 -3.60 11.64 -9.61
C ALA A 55 -4.83 12.33 -9.01
N PHE A 56 -4.67 12.94 -7.84
CA PHE A 56 -5.76 13.59 -7.12
C PHE A 56 -5.96 15.02 -7.62
N LYS A 57 -7.22 15.46 -7.70
CA LYS A 57 -7.59 16.82 -8.18
C LYS A 57 -7.38 17.89 -7.14
N LYS A 58 -7.32 17.52 -5.87
CA LYS A 58 -7.03 18.39 -4.72
C LYS A 58 -6.38 17.58 -3.61
N GLU A 59 -5.85 18.26 -2.61
CA GLU A 59 -5.39 17.58 -1.41
C GLU A 59 -6.48 16.68 -0.86
N THR A 60 -6.17 15.42 -0.65
CA THR A 60 -7.15 14.38 -0.33
C THR A 60 -6.66 13.53 0.82
N GLU A 61 -7.56 13.29 1.77
CA GLU A 61 -7.40 12.28 2.80
C GLU A 61 -8.23 11.06 2.39
N LEU A 62 -7.58 9.93 2.25
CA LEU A 62 -8.17 8.66 1.87
C LEU A 62 -8.20 7.73 3.07
N CYS A 63 -9.40 7.39 3.55
CA CYS A 63 -9.60 6.41 4.61
C CYS A 63 -9.86 5.05 3.98
N GLU A 64 -9.00 4.09 4.26
CA GLU A 64 -9.10 2.73 3.76
C GLU A 64 -9.48 1.81 4.91
N GLU A 65 -10.53 1.02 4.72
CA GLU A 65 -10.97 0.00 5.66
C GLU A 65 -10.74 -1.38 5.05
N TYR A 66 -10.05 -2.22 5.81
CA TYR A 66 -9.76 -3.60 5.44
C TYR A 66 -10.45 -4.55 6.40
N PRO A 67 -10.81 -5.77 5.97
CA PRO A 67 -11.08 -6.83 6.94
C PRO A 67 -9.81 -7.02 7.77
N GLU A 68 -9.96 -7.14 9.07
CA GLU A 68 -8.84 -7.37 9.96
C GLU A 68 -8.08 -8.61 9.52
N HIS A 69 -6.84 -8.42 9.09
CA HIS A 69 -5.98 -9.50 8.60
C HIS A 69 -4.51 -9.14 8.81
N ARG A 70 -3.68 -10.16 8.82
CA ARG A 70 -2.23 -9.98 8.89
C ARG A 70 -1.68 -9.69 7.50
N VAL A 71 -0.87 -8.65 7.42
CA VAL A 71 -0.21 -8.24 6.17
C VAL A 71 1.30 -8.37 6.29
N PHE A 72 1.91 -8.67 5.18
CA PHE A 72 3.32 -8.43 4.89
C PHE A 72 3.38 -7.75 3.54
N GLN A 73 3.81 -6.50 3.53
CA GLN A 73 3.85 -5.71 2.31
C GLN A 73 5.11 -4.89 2.23
N LEU A 74 5.78 -5.00 1.09
CA LEU A 74 6.93 -4.18 0.74
C LEU A 74 6.51 -3.23 -0.37
N SER A 75 6.56 -1.92 -0.12
CA SER A 75 6.10 -0.89 -1.04
C SER A 75 7.24 0.00 -1.49
N PHE A 76 7.32 0.24 -2.80
CA PHE A 76 8.30 1.13 -3.42
C PHE A 76 7.58 2.33 -4.02
N CYS A 77 8.01 3.53 -3.67
CA CYS A 77 7.51 4.75 -4.28
C CYS A 77 8.25 5.02 -5.58
N MET A 78 7.51 5.10 -6.69
CA MET A 78 8.06 5.39 -8.01
C MET A 78 7.90 6.87 -8.38
N ASN A 79 6.87 7.53 -7.85
CA ASN A 79 6.60 8.94 -8.07
C ASN A 79 5.69 9.50 -6.99
N GLY A 80 5.84 10.78 -6.67
CA GLY A 80 5.01 11.48 -5.68
C GLY A 80 5.40 11.18 -4.24
N ILE A 81 4.60 11.68 -3.32
CA ILE A 81 4.80 11.49 -1.88
C ILE A 81 3.46 11.08 -1.29
N CYS A 82 3.49 10.07 -0.43
CA CYS A 82 2.34 9.66 0.37
C CYS A 82 2.68 9.73 1.85
N GLU A 83 1.77 10.27 2.62
CA GLU A 83 1.80 10.24 4.09
C GLU A 83 0.62 9.39 4.57
N TRP A 84 0.85 8.56 5.59
CA TRP A 84 -0.23 7.75 6.15
C TRP A 84 -0.03 7.47 7.63
N ASN A 85 -1.11 7.11 8.29
CA ASN A 85 -1.11 6.61 9.64
C ASN A 85 -2.14 5.48 9.81
N TYR A 86 -1.99 4.75 10.91
CA TYR A 86 -2.92 3.70 11.32
C TYR A 86 -3.63 4.16 12.59
N ARG A 87 -4.96 4.23 12.57
CA ARG A 87 -5.74 4.71 13.71
C ARG A 87 -5.54 3.93 14.98
N GLU A 88 -5.23 2.63 14.87
CA GLU A 88 -5.08 1.73 16.02
C GLU A 88 -3.70 1.75 16.65
N SER A 89 -2.68 2.25 15.97
CA SER A 89 -1.29 2.21 16.45
C SER A 89 -0.79 3.54 17.02
N GLY A 90 -1.68 4.50 17.23
CA GLY A 90 -1.33 5.81 17.78
C GLY A 90 -1.15 6.88 16.73
N SER A 91 -0.42 7.95 17.07
CA SER A 91 -0.30 9.16 16.28
C SER A 91 0.90 9.19 15.33
N GLU A 92 1.64 8.10 15.17
CA GLU A 92 2.76 8.05 14.24
C GLU A 92 2.31 8.24 12.80
N CYS A 93 2.93 9.18 12.10
CA CYS A 93 2.73 9.42 10.68
C CYS A 93 3.96 8.95 9.92
N TYR A 94 3.73 8.18 8.86
CA TYR A 94 4.78 7.68 7.99
C TYR A 94 4.74 8.43 6.68
N GLN A 95 5.88 8.53 6.02
CA GLN A 95 6.00 9.14 4.72
C GLN A 95 6.83 8.25 3.80
N LEU A 96 6.36 8.10 2.57
CA LEU A 96 7.07 7.41 1.51
C LEU A 96 7.25 8.34 0.32
N SER A 97 8.50 8.50 -0.12
CA SER A 97 8.87 9.33 -1.25
C SER A 97 9.69 8.51 -2.27
N PRO A 98 9.90 9.03 -3.49
CA PRO A 98 10.79 8.37 -4.43
C PRO A 98 12.17 8.13 -3.81
N THR A 99 12.80 7.01 -4.11
CA THR A 99 14.03 6.52 -3.50
C THR A 99 13.87 5.80 -2.16
N GLN A 100 12.64 5.67 -1.68
CA GLN A 100 12.35 4.94 -0.45
C GLN A 100 11.48 3.71 -0.71
N CYS A 101 11.57 2.77 0.21
CA CYS A 101 10.61 1.66 0.33
C CYS A 101 10.14 1.54 1.77
N SER A 102 8.95 0.99 1.94
CA SER A 102 8.40 0.69 3.27
C SER A 102 8.11 -0.79 3.40
N LEU A 103 8.41 -1.33 4.57
CA LEU A 103 7.98 -2.67 4.98
C LEU A 103 6.88 -2.52 6.02
N GLN A 104 5.72 -3.09 5.73
CA GLN A 104 4.57 -3.13 6.64
C GLN A 104 4.33 -4.57 7.04
N CYS A 105 4.29 -4.84 8.33
CA CYS A 105 4.03 -6.17 8.86
C CYS A 105 3.17 -6.09 10.12
N GLY A 106 2.14 -6.92 10.18
CA GLY A 106 1.24 -6.99 11.33
C GLY A 106 -0.23 -7.01 10.94
N THR A 107 -1.11 -6.80 11.91
CA THR A 107 -2.55 -6.78 11.70
C THR A 107 -3.01 -5.39 11.25
N LEU A 108 -3.70 -5.34 10.12
CA LEU A 108 -4.22 -4.12 9.51
C LEU A 108 -5.74 -4.15 9.48
N SER A 109 -6.38 -3.07 9.89
CA SER A 109 -7.82 -2.86 9.74
C SER A 109 -8.16 -1.51 9.13
N GLN A 110 -7.44 -0.45 9.49
CA GLN A 110 -7.68 0.90 8.98
C GLN A 110 -6.37 1.62 8.67
N CYS A 111 -6.39 2.36 7.58
CA CYS A 111 -5.29 3.21 7.16
C CYS A 111 -5.83 4.55 6.67
N VAL A 112 -5.22 5.64 7.08
CA VAL A 112 -5.54 6.98 6.59
C VAL A 112 -4.34 7.51 5.83
N SER A 113 -4.53 7.76 4.55
CA SER A 113 -3.48 8.25 3.65
C SER A 113 -3.77 9.67 3.19
N HIS A 114 -2.73 10.48 3.06
CA HIS A 114 -2.82 11.87 2.62
C HIS A 114 -2.06 12.04 1.30
N PHE A 115 -2.74 12.59 0.31
CA PHE A 115 -2.19 12.82 -1.02
C PHE A 115 -2.31 14.28 -1.42
N SER A 116 -1.25 14.79 -2.04
CA SER A 116 -1.22 16.09 -2.67
C SER A 116 -1.75 16.03 -4.10
N ALA A 117 -2.34 17.14 -4.58
CA ALA A 117 -2.73 17.29 -5.98
C ALA A 117 -1.56 17.67 -6.90
N GLU A 118 -0.40 18.01 -6.36
CA GLU A 118 0.72 18.54 -7.14
C GLU A 118 1.38 17.50 -8.04
N ASN A 119 1.51 16.26 -7.55
CA ASN A 119 2.19 15.20 -8.27
C ASN A 119 1.40 13.89 -8.23
N PRO A 120 1.28 13.17 -9.35
CA PRO A 120 0.74 11.83 -9.34
C PRO A 120 1.54 10.92 -8.40
N TYR A 121 0.82 10.09 -7.66
CA TYR A 121 1.41 9.09 -6.78
C TYR A 121 1.44 7.75 -7.49
N ARG A 122 2.61 7.13 -7.57
CA ARG A 122 2.80 5.84 -8.20
C ARG A 122 3.61 4.93 -7.30
N THR A 123 3.07 3.75 -6.99
CA THR A 123 3.74 2.73 -6.18
C THR A 123 3.72 1.37 -6.84
N LEU A 124 4.73 0.59 -6.48
CA LEU A 124 4.81 -0.83 -6.74
C LEU A 124 4.96 -1.53 -5.40
N SER A 125 4.06 -2.45 -5.09
CA SER A 125 4.09 -3.18 -3.83
C SER A 125 4.11 -4.68 -4.07
N ILE A 126 4.82 -5.38 -3.19
CA ILE A 126 4.83 -6.84 -3.11
C ILE A 126 4.12 -7.22 -1.83
N SER A 127 3.05 -7.99 -1.93
CA SER A 127 2.26 -8.46 -0.78
C SER A 127 2.31 -9.97 -0.69
N LEU A 128 2.51 -10.45 0.53
CA LEU A 128 2.47 -11.88 0.83
C LEU A 128 1.29 -12.21 1.73
N GLU A 129 0.59 -13.29 1.43
CA GLU A 129 -0.38 -13.89 2.34
C GLU A 129 0.32 -14.52 3.54
N GLN A 130 -0.39 -14.63 4.65
CA GLN A 130 0.16 -15.16 5.90
C GLN A 130 0.86 -16.49 5.74
N GLU A 131 0.32 -17.39 4.96
CA GLU A 131 0.92 -18.70 4.69
C GLU A 131 2.30 -18.61 4.01
N ARG A 132 2.49 -17.56 3.19
CA ARG A 132 3.75 -17.33 2.47
C ARG A 132 4.80 -16.66 3.35
N PHE A 133 4.43 -15.75 4.24
CA PHE A 133 5.42 -15.10 5.09
C PHE A 133 5.59 -15.75 6.47
N ALA A 134 4.71 -16.66 6.89
CA ALA A 134 4.84 -17.38 8.16
C ALA A 134 6.23 -18.00 8.38
N PRO A 135 6.88 -18.62 7.38
CA PRO A 135 8.24 -19.13 7.54
C PRO A 135 9.30 -18.05 7.80
N LEU A 136 9.00 -16.79 7.48
CA LEU A 136 9.91 -15.65 7.68
C LEU A 136 9.75 -15.00 9.05
N MET A 137 8.70 -15.35 9.81
CA MET A 137 8.34 -14.64 11.04
C MET A 137 9.46 -14.67 12.08
N GLU A 138 10.14 -15.80 12.24
CA GLU A 138 11.25 -15.92 13.18
C GLU A 138 12.40 -14.96 12.84
N ASP A 139 12.75 -14.86 11.58
CA ASP A 139 13.76 -13.93 11.10
C ASP A 139 13.33 -12.47 11.26
N LEU A 140 12.06 -12.17 10.97
CA LEU A 140 11.49 -10.84 11.13
C LEU A 140 11.48 -10.40 12.59
N GLU A 141 11.16 -11.30 13.53
CA GLU A 141 11.22 -11.06 14.96
C GLU A 141 12.66 -10.82 15.42
N ALA A 142 13.61 -11.62 14.96
CA ALA A 142 15.04 -11.46 15.26
C ALA A 142 15.59 -10.12 14.77
N MET A 143 15.06 -9.60 13.66
CA MET A 143 15.44 -8.30 13.09
C MET A 143 14.64 -7.13 13.69
N HIS A 144 13.75 -7.36 14.64
CA HIS A 144 12.85 -6.37 15.22
C HIS A 144 11.94 -5.67 14.20
N LEU A 145 11.56 -6.38 13.15
CA LEU A 145 10.69 -5.88 12.08
C LEU A 145 9.20 -6.15 12.34
N VAL A 146 8.88 -6.91 13.36
CA VAL A 146 7.49 -7.19 13.79
C VAL A 146 7.34 -6.86 15.27
N ARG A 147 6.11 -6.47 15.66
CA ARG A 147 5.75 -6.19 17.04
C ARG A 147 5.25 -7.46 17.71
N GLN A 148 5.58 -7.63 19.00
CA GLN A 148 5.12 -8.76 19.80
C GLN A 148 3.60 -8.77 20.01
N ASP A 149 2.95 -7.58 19.98
CA ASP A 149 1.50 -7.43 20.11
C ASP A 149 0.72 -7.67 18.79
N ASN A 150 1.41 -8.07 17.72
CA ASN A 150 0.88 -8.27 16.36
C ASN A 150 0.25 -7.03 15.71
N LYS A 151 0.38 -5.86 16.31
CA LYS A 151 -0.06 -4.61 15.67
C LYS A 151 0.80 -4.30 14.46
N ILE A 152 0.23 -3.56 13.51
CA ILE A 152 0.95 -3.14 12.32
C ILE A 152 2.22 -2.36 12.69
N CYS A 153 3.32 -2.71 12.04
CA CYS A 153 4.61 -2.07 12.20
C CYS A 153 5.13 -1.67 10.83
N THR A 154 5.61 -0.44 10.71
CA THR A 154 6.13 0.10 9.46
C THR A 154 7.57 0.54 9.63
N HIS A 155 8.42 0.12 8.70
CA HIS A 155 9.80 0.57 8.58
C HIS A 155 10.02 1.18 7.21
N VAL A 156 10.65 2.35 7.16
CA VAL A 156 10.98 3.04 5.91
C VAL A 156 12.49 3.00 5.69
N PHE A 157 12.88 2.58 4.50
CA PHE A 157 14.27 2.43 4.09
C PHE A 157 14.58 3.22 2.82
N SER A 158 15.84 3.55 2.62
CA SER A 158 16.30 4.05 1.33
C SER A 158 16.57 2.88 0.37
N THR A 159 16.13 3.02 -0.87
CA THR A 159 16.45 2.05 -1.93
C THR A 159 17.80 2.35 -2.56
N THR A 160 18.48 1.30 -3.01
CA THR A 160 19.73 1.44 -3.79
C THR A 160 19.41 1.70 -5.27
N PRO A 161 20.36 2.25 -6.05
CA PRO A 161 20.19 2.41 -7.50
C PRO A 161 19.92 1.08 -8.22
N GLU A 162 20.51 -0.01 -7.76
CA GLU A 162 20.33 -1.36 -8.32
C GLU A 162 18.89 -1.84 -8.13
N ILE A 163 18.34 -1.66 -6.93
CA ILE A 163 16.94 -1.99 -6.65
C ILE A 163 16.00 -1.17 -7.54
N ARG A 164 16.26 0.12 -7.69
CA ARG A 164 15.44 0.99 -8.55
C ARG A 164 15.48 0.55 -10.01
N LEU A 165 16.62 0.11 -10.49
CA LEU A 165 16.75 -0.43 -11.86
C LEU A 165 15.88 -1.68 -12.05
N VAL A 166 15.91 -2.62 -11.10
CA VAL A 166 15.08 -3.82 -11.13
C VAL A 166 13.59 -3.47 -11.11
N LEU A 167 13.19 -2.52 -10.27
CA LEU A 167 11.80 -2.06 -10.20
C LEU A 167 11.33 -1.46 -11.53
N GLN A 168 12.18 -0.67 -12.19
CA GLN A 168 11.86 -0.10 -13.49
C GLN A 168 11.69 -1.19 -14.54
N GLN A 169 12.53 -2.21 -14.52
CA GLN A 169 12.40 -3.37 -15.40
C GLN A 169 11.09 -4.13 -15.17
N LEU A 170 10.64 -4.27 -13.91
CA LEU A 170 9.36 -4.89 -13.58
C LEU A 170 8.18 -4.07 -14.12
N LEU A 171 8.25 -2.75 -14.04
CA LEU A 171 7.20 -1.86 -14.55
C LEU A 171 7.12 -1.86 -16.07
N ASP A 172 8.25 -2.04 -16.75
CA ASP A 172 8.34 -2.06 -18.21
C ASP A 172 8.03 -3.46 -18.79
N CYS A 173 7.86 -4.45 -17.94
CA CYS A 173 7.50 -5.80 -18.34
C CYS A 173 6.02 -5.85 -18.79
N PRO A 174 5.72 -6.37 -20.00
CA PRO A 174 4.36 -6.42 -20.53
C PRO A 174 3.46 -7.44 -19.79
#